data_f646a824c07a391cc56cb5830c65aad1
#
_entry.id   f646a824c07a391cc56cb5830c65aad1
#
_cell.length_a   1.000
_cell.length_b   1.000
_cell.length_c   1.000
_cell.angle_alpha   90.00
_cell.angle_beta   90.00
_cell.angle_gamma   90.00
#
_symmetry.space_group_name_H-M   'P 1'
#
loop_
_entity.id
_entity.type
_entity.pdbx_description
1 polymer ?
#
loop_
_entity_poly.entity_id
_entity_poly.type
_entity_poly.pdbx_seq_one_letter_code
_entity_poly.pdbx_strand_id
1 'polypeptide(L)'
;MTIRTITAYCALAFAIAANGQRVDTMTGISNDYIKTLQVTLNEDELAPAVMILNTEDRLTFSFDHISTDREYLRYELVHCNANWQPSGLVDSEFLDGFNQGDIRDYDFSRATTTHYVHYWFSIPNEEVRPKLSGNYLVRVYPENDPDDIWLQCRFMVSEQTAVIGSELTSRTDIDFNKSHQQLAISVDSERSNVEDPFNDLTVMIQQNGRYDNEVALRQPQMMSGRNVSIYQHQSP
;
A
#
# COMPACT_ATOMS: atom_id res chain seq x y z
N MET A 1 -9.37 -18.05 73.35
CA MET A 1 -8.94 -18.87 72.18
C MET A 1 -9.75 -18.38 70.99
N THR A 2 -9.24 -17.44 70.23
CA THR A 2 -9.97 -16.68 69.17
C THR A 2 -9.43 -17.13 67.83
N ILE A 3 -10.27 -17.82 67.07
CA ILE A 3 -9.94 -18.28 65.69
C ILE A 3 -10.13 -17.08 64.74
N ARG A 4 -9.03 -16.65 64.10
CA ARG A 4 -9.04 -15.65 63.02
C ARG A 4 -9.20 -16.38 61.70
N THR A 5 -10.33 -16.17 61.03
CA THR A 5 -10.62 -16.62 59.69
C THR A 5 -9.88 -15.68 58.72
N ILE A 6 -8.95 -16.23 57.94
CA ILE A 6 -8.29 -15.53 56.83
C ILE A 6 -9.08 -15.82 55.57
N THR A 7 -9.74 -14.82 55.05
CA THR A 7 -10.43 -14.89 53.75
C THR A 7 -9.42 -14.49 52.66
N ALA A 8 -9.01 -15.45 51.82
CA ALA A 8 -8.17 -15.19 50.67
C ALA A 8 -9.06 -14.75 49.50
N TYR A 9 -8.90 -13.53 49.01
CA TYR A 9 -9.48 -13.05 47.79
C TYR A 9 -8.59 -13.51 46.60
N CYS A 10 -9.06 -14.46 45.80
CA CYS A 10 -8.50 -14.77 44.50
C CYS A 10 -8.97 -13.72 43.49
N ALA A 11 -8.12 -12.76 43.14
CA ALA A 11 -8.35 -11.87 42.00
C ALA A 11 -8.03 -12.63 40.71
N LEU A 12 -9.04 -13.05 39.99
CA LEU A 12 -8.91 -13.58 38.63
C LEU A 12 -8.64 -12.42 37.68
N ALA A 13 -7.40 -12.19 37.30
CA ALA A 13 -7.06 -11.27 36.21
C ALA A 13 -7.39 -11.96 34.89
N PHE A 14 -8.48 -11.56 34.27
CA PHE A 14 -8.75 -11.85 32.86
C PHE A 14 -7.80 -11.03 32.00
N ALA A 15 -6.72 -11.65 31.55
CA ALA A 15 -5.93 -11.11 30.44
C ALA A 15 -6.76 -11.28 29.17
N ILE A 16 -7.43 -10.20 28.72
CA ILE A 16 -7.97 -10.11 27.38
C ILE A 16 -6.75 -10.08 26.45
N ALA A 17 -6.38 -11.21 25.88
CA ALA A 17 -5.49 -11.24 24.73
C ALA A 17 -6.24 -10.54 23.59
N ALA A 18 -5.93 -9.29 23.34
CA ALA A 18 -6.28 -8.63 22.09
C ALA A 18 -5.52 -9.36 20.98
N ASN A 19 -6.13 -10.40 20.43
CA ASN A 19 -5.73 -10.93 19.13
C ASN A 19 -6.06 -9.85 18.13
N GLY A 20 -5.11 -8.95 17.86
CA GLY A 20 -5.15 -8.11 16.69
C GLY A 20 -5.16 -9.04 15.49
N GLN A 21 -6.33 -9.31 14.93
CA GLN A 21 -6.43 -9.93 13.61
C GLN A 21 -5.58 -9.07 12.69
N ARG A 22 -4.52 -9.65 12.12
CA ARG A 22 -3.79 -9.01 11.03
C ARG A 22 -4.81 -8.80 9.92
N VAL A 23 -5.20 -7.55 9.69
CA VAL A 23 -6.03 -7.20 8.56
C VAL A 23 -5.22 -7.56 7.33
N ASP A 24 -5.77 -8.42 6.47
CA ASP A 24 -5.13 -8.71 5.20
C ASP A 24 -5.18 -7.43 4.35
N THR A 25 -4.01 -6.91 4.05
CA THR A 25 -3.85 -5.69 3.25
C THR A 25 -3.20 -5.96 1.90
N MET A 26 -3.14 -7.22 1.47
CA MET A 26 -2.61 -7.56 0.14
C MET A 26 -3.60 -7.19 -0.95
N THR A 27 -3.10 -6.84 -2.13
CA THR A 27 -3.94 -6.74 -3.32
C THR A 27 -4.58 -8.10 -3.58
N GLY A 28 -5.90 -8.13 -3.71
CA GLY A 28 -6.63 -9.37 -3.90
C GLY A 28 -8.09 -9.15 -4.26
N ILE A 29 -8.70 -10.22 -4.73
CA ILE A 29 -10.11 -10.31 -5.08
C ILE A 29 -10.73 -11.35 -4.17
N SER A 30 -11.77 -10.96 -3.42
CA SER A 30 -12.49 -11.84 -2.49
C SER A 30 -13.77 -12.41 -3.12
N ASN A 31 -14.37 -11.71 -4.07
CA ASN A 31 -15.57 -12.15 -4.76
C ASN A 31 -15.20 -12.94 -6.03
N ASP A 32 -15.64 -14.18 -6.12
CA ASP A 32 -15.35 -15.08 -7.25
C ASP A 32 -15.86 -14.60 -8.63
N TYR A 33 -16.81 -13.69 -8.65
CA TYR A 33 -17.34 -13.11 -9.89
C TYR A 33 -16.55 -11.87 -10.36
N ILE A 34 -15.61 -11.37 -9.57
CA ILE A 34 -14.73 -10.27 -9.97
C ILE A 34 -13.52 -10.83 -10.70
N LYS A 35 -13.17 -10.21 -11.84
CA LYS A 35 -12.02 -10.58 -12.67
C LYS A 35 -11.27 -9.33 -13.12
N THR A 36 -10.10 -9.53 -13.69
CA THR A 36 -9.35 -8.53 -14.47
C THR A 36 -9.07 -7.24 -13.70
N LEU A 37 -8.74 -7.34 -12.38
CA LEU A 37 -8.34 -6.15 -11.62
C LEU A 37 -7.07 -5.57 -12.22
N GLN A 38 -7.14 -4.31 -12.67
CA GLN A 38 -6.03 -3.54 -13.23
C GLN A 38 -5.94 -2.18 -12.57
N VAL A 39 -4.72 -1.65 -12.51
CA VAL A 39 -4.44 -0.27 -12.07
C VAL A 39 -3.50 0.34 -13.07
N THR A 40 -3.86 1.49 -13.60
CA THR A 40 -3.04 2.25 -14.56
C THR A 40 -2.72 3.63 -14.02
N LEU A 41 -1.53 4.12 -14.25
CA LEU A 41 -1.13 5.50 -13.95
C LEU A 41 -1.14 6.30 -15.26
N ASN A 42 -1.99 7.32 -15.35
CA ASN A 42 -2.09 8.17 -16.54
C ASN A 42 -2.25 7.35 -17.85
N GLU A 43 -3.08 6.30 -17.80
CA GLU A 43 -3.33 5.33 -18.91
C GLU A 43 -2.14 4.40 -19.25
N ASP A 44 -1.03 4.44 -18.51
CA ASP A 44 0.09 3.52 -18.67
C ASP A 44 -0.13 2.26 -17.82
N GLU A 45 -0.36 1.12 -18.49
CA GLU A 45 -0.57 -0.19 -17.84
C GLU A 45 0.71 -0.79 -17.24
N LEU A 46 1.88 -0.31 -17.65
CA LEU A 46 3.17 -0.82 -17.19
C LEU A 46 3.75 0.01 -16.04
N ALA A 47 3.20 1.21 -15.82
CA ALA A 47 3.64 2.06 -14.72
C ALA A 47 3.26 1.44 -13.37
N PRO A 48 4.11 1.56 -12.35
CA PRO A 48 3.74 1.14 -11.01
C PRO A 48 2.57 1.98 -10.49
N ALA A 49 1.74 1.41 -9.61
CA ALA A 49 0.61 2.10 -8.97
C ALA A 49 1.12 3.12 -7.92
N VAL A 50 1.88 4.10 -8.37
CA VAL A 50 2.49 5.16 -7.55
C VAL A 50 2.19 6.50 -8.19
N MET A 51 1.37 7.31 -7.54
CA MET A 51 1.11 8.69 -7.97
C MET A 51 1.93 9.68 -7.15
N ILE A 52 2.27 10.81 -7.76
CA ILE A 52 2.99 11.90 -7.10
C ILE A 52 1.98 12.90 -6.55
N LEU A 53 2.11 13.21 -5.27
CA LEU A 53 1.22 14.15 -4.59
C LEU A 53 1.32 15.55 -5.20
N ASN A 54 0.18 16.24 -5.32
CA ASN A 54 0.08 17.59 -5.88
C ASN A 54 0.52 17.73 -7.35
N THR A 55 0.43 16.66 -8.14
CA THR A 55 0.59 16.66 -9.59
C THR A 55 -0.73 16.34 -10.29
N GLU A 56 -0.69 16.28 -11.62
CA GLU A 56 -1.82 15.83 -12.44
C GLU A 56 -1.94 14.29 -12.53
N ASP A 57 -1.14 13.56 -11.75
CA ASP A 57 -1.16 12.10 -11.75
C ASP A 57 -2.53 11.57 -11.35
N ARG A 58 -2.96 10.54 -12.08
CA ARG A 58 -4.25 9.88 -11.85
C ARG A 58 -4.09 8.37 -11.98
N LEU A 59 -4.46 7.66 -10.92
CA LEU A 59 -4.59 6.20 -10.94
C LEU A 59 -6.01 5.83 -11.33
N THR A 60 -6.15 4.97 -12.33
CA THR A 60 -7.43 4.40 -12.73
C THR A 60 -7.46 2.92 -12.35
N PHE A 61 -8.47 2.56 -11.57
CA PHE A 61 -8.76 1.19 -11.13
C PHE A 61 -9.88 0.66 -12.00
N SER A 62 -9.70 -0.52 -12.59
CA SER A 62 -10.72 -1.17 -13.40
C SER A 62 -10.81 -2.66 -13.09
N PHE A 63 -12.00 -3.21 -13.27
CA PHE A 63 -12.27 -4.63 -13.04
C PHE A 63 -13.56 -5.05 -13.76
N ASP A 64 -13.69 -6.36 -13.98
CA ASP A 64 -14.87 -6.96 -14.58
C ASP A 64 -15.67 -7.73 -13.53
N HIS A 65 -16.98 -7.51 -13.48
CA HIS A 65 -17.93 -8.31 -12.71
C HIS A 65 -18.71 -9.23 -13.66
N ILE A 66 -18.57 -10.54 -13.49
CA ILE A 66 -19.28 -11.55 -14.28
C ILE A 66 -20.75 -11.53 -13.86
N SER A 67 -21.53 -10.75 -14.58
CA SER A 67 -22.96 -10.55 -14.34
C SER A 67 -23.66 -10.06 -15.60
N THR A 68 -24.98 -10.24 -15.67
CA THR A 68 -25.87 -9.61 -16.67
C THR A 68 -26.37 -8.25 -16.21
N ASP A 69 -26.31 -7.97 -14.90
CA ASP A 69 -26.90 -6.80 -14.28
C ASP A 69 -25.82 -5.95 -13.61
N ARG A 70 -26.07 -4.64 -13.59
CA ARG A 70 -25.23 -3.69 -12.86
C ARG A 70 -25.45 -3.82 -11.37
N GLU A 71 -24.33 -3.82 -10.61
CA GLU A 71 -24.34 -3.59 -9.16
C GLU A 71 -23.93 -2.15 -8.84
N TYR A 72 -24.51 -1.61 -7.75
CA TYR A 72 -24.11 -0.31 -7.21
C TYR A 72 -22.96 -0.52 -6.25
N LEU A 73 -21.79 -0.08 -6.68
CA LEU A 73 -20.55 -0.28 -5.97
C LEU A 73 -19.99 1.04 -5.42
N ARG A 74 -19.35 0.94 -4.28
CA ARG A 74 -18.61 2.02 -3.64
C ARG A 74 -17.15 1.60 -3.40
N TYR A 75 -16.33 2.59 -3.20
CA TYR A 75 -14.97 2.39 -2.74
C TYR A 75 -14.63 3.30 -1.58
N GLU A 76 -13.67 2.86 -0.76
CA GLU A 76 -13.06 3.63 0.31
C GLU A 76 -11.54 3.51 0.25
N LEU A 77 -10.83 4.44 0.90
CA LEU A 77 -9.38 4.40 1.05
C LEU A 77 -8.99 4.13 2.50
N VAL A 78 -7.99 3.29 2.69
CA VAL A 78 -7.34 3.07 3.98
C VAL A 78 -5.90 3.54 3.87
N HIS A 79 -5.51 4.54 4.66
CA HIS A 79 -4.11 4.94 4.75
C HIS A 79 -3.34 3.95 5.61
N CYS A 80 -2.20 3.49 5.10
CA CYS A 80 -1.33 2.50 5.74
C CYS A 80 0.06 3.09 6.02
N ASN A 81 0.70 2.57 7.04
CA ASN A 81 2.11 2.85 7.32
C ASN A 81 3.05 2.06 6.37
N ALA A 82 4.36 2.20 6.53
CA ALA A 82 5.37 1.59 5.66
C ALA A 82 5.29 0.05 5.58
N ASN A 83 4.72 -0.63 6.58
CA ASN A 83 4.54 -2.08 6.59
C ASN A 83 3.12 -2.53 6.19
N TRP A 84 2.36 -1.66 5.52
CA TRP A 84 1.01 -1.90 5.03
C TRP A 84 -0.03 -2.17 6.14
N GLN A 85 0.23 -1.83 7.38
CA GLN A 85 -0.80 -1.85 8.41
C GLN A 85 -1.54 -0.50 8.42
N PRO A 86 -2.87 -0.50 8.66
CA PRO A 86 -3.61 0.75 8.80
C PRO A 86 -2.92 1.70 9.77
N SER A 87 -2.75 2.96 9.38
CA SER A 87 -2.00 3.95 10.17
C SER A 87 -2.73 4.44 11.41
N GLY A 88 -4.06 4.25 11.46
CA GLY A 88 -4.92 4.76 12.52
C GLY A 88 -5.21 6.27 12.42
N LEU A 89 -4.80 6.92 11.32
CA LEU A 89 -5.20 8.29 11.01
C LEU A 89 -6.71 8.37 10.74
N VAL A 90 -7.34 9.48 11.10
CA VAL A 90 -8.72 9.76 10.71
C VAL A 90 -8.75 10.29 9.27
N ASP A 91 -9.87 10.09 8.57
CA ASP A 91 -10.00 10.39 7.14
C ASP A 91 -9.57 11.82 6.78
N SER A 92 -9.94 12.80 7.60
CA SER A 92 -9.58 14.20 7.39
C SER A 92 -8.08 14.51 7.54
N GLU A 93 -7.27 13.60 8.04
CA GLU A 93 -5.82 13.78 8.12
C GLU A 93 -5.11 13.40 6.82
N PHE A 94 -5.65 12.45 6.05
CA PHE A 94 -5.02 11.95 4.83
C PHE A 94 -5.82 12.21 3.54
N LEU A 95 -7.09 12.65 3.64
CA LEU A 95 -7.95 12.97 2.51
C LEU A 95 -8.49 14.40 2.56
N ASP A 96 -8.67 14.98 1.38
CA ASP A 96 -9.59 16.07 1.11
C ASP A 96 -10.86 15.49 0.49
N GLY A 97 -12.02 15.83 1.09
CA GLY A 97 -13.33 15.31 0.68
C GLY A 97 -13.81 14.18 1.59
N PHE A 98 -14.54 13.26 1.00
CA PHE A 98 -15.13 12.13 1.74
C PHE A 98 -14.32 10.86 1.50
N ASN A 99 -14.31 9.96 2.48
CA ASN A 99 -13.66 8.63 2.30
C ASN A 99 -14.66 7.61 1.75
N GLN A 100 -15.51 8.02 0.85
CA GLN A 100 -16.40 7.14 0.08
C GLN A 100 -16.64 7.75 -1.29
N GLY A 101 -16.48 6.94 -2.33
CA GLY A 101 -16.81 7.31 -3.68
C GLY A 101 -17.73 6.27 -4.33
N ASP A 102 -18.71 6.74 -5.09
CA ASP A 102 -19.55 5.85 -5.90
C ASP A 102 -18.82 5.46 -7.19
N ILE A 103 -18.88 4.18 -7.58
CA ILE A 103 -18.41 3.73 -8.88
C ILE A 103 -19.52 3.91 -9.90
N ARG A 104 -19.43 5.01 -10.67
CA ARG A 104 -20.48 5.42 -11.61
C ARG A 104 -20.20 4.98 -13.03
N ASP A 105 -18.94 4.80 -13.37
CA ASP A 105 -18.50 4.47 -14.72
C ASP A 105 -18.49 2.95 -14.92
N TYR A 106 -19.24 2.52 -15.94
CA TYR A 106 -19.33 1.11 -16.30
C TYR A 106 -19.78 0.91 -17.75
N ASP A 107 -19.44 -0.24 -18.30
CA ASP A 107 -19.90 -0.70 -19.62
C ASP A 107 -20.31 -2.17 -19.58
N PHE A 108 -21.37 -2.52 -20.34
CA PHE A 108 -21.76 -3.91 -20.50
C PHE A 108 -20.97 -4.58 -21.63
N SER A 109 -20.56 -5.82 -21.42
CA SER A 109 -19.95 -6.63 -22.48
C SER A 109 -20.90 -6.78 -23.66
N ARG A 110 -20.32 -6.76 -24.88
CA ARG A 110 -21.08 -6.89 -26.14
C ARG A 110 -20.57 -8.06 -26.97
N ALA A 111 -21.49 -8.90 -27.44
CA ALA A 111 -21.18 -10.04 -28.29
C ALA A 111 -20.18 -11.05 -27.69
N THR A 112 -20.21 -11.22 -26.35
CA THR A 112 -19.38 -12.16 -25.61
C THR A 112 -20.18 -13.39 -25.19
N THR A 113 -19.52 -14.55 -25.07
CA THR A 113 -20.14 -15.79 -24.59
C THR A 113 -20.48 -15.70 -23.07
N THR A 114 -19.63 -15.04 -22.31
CA THR A 114 -19.84 -14.75 -20.89
C THR A 114 -20.15 -13.26 -20.74
N HIS A 115 -21.28 -12.97 -20.13
CA HIS A 115 -21.65 -11.58 -19.87
C HIS A 115 -20.90 -11.06 -18.65
N TYR A 116 -20.41 -9.81 -18.76
CA TYR A 116 -19.80 -9.09 -17.64
C TYR A 116 -20.12 -7.59 -17.72
N VAL A 117 -19.97 -6.92 -16.62
CA VAL A 117 -19.98 -5.46 -16.51
C VAL A 117 -18.57 -5.01 -16.17
N HIS A 118 -17.99 -4.17 -17.03
CA HIS A 118 -16.71 -3.53 -16.80
C HIS A 118 -16.91 -2.27 -15.99
N TYR A 119 -16.21 -2.12 -14.87
CA TYR A 119 -16.25 -0.95 -14.00
C TYR A 119 -14.91 -0.26 -13.96
N TRP A 120 -14.91 1.06 -13.83
CA TRP A 120 -13.68 1.82 -13.57
C TRP A 120 -13.98 3.07 -12.74
N PHE A 121 -12.97 3.55 -12.05
CA PHE A 121 -12.96 4.81 -11.33
C PHE A 121 -11.52 5.30 -11.19
N SER A 122 -11.32 6.59 -10.96
CA SER A 122 -9.99 7.18 -10.85
C SER A 122 -9.80 7.92 -9.54
N ILE A 123 -8.57 7.94 -9.05
CA ILE A 123 -8.12 8.69 -7.87
C ILE A 123 -6.90 9.52 -8.31
N PRO A 124 -6.84 10.83 -7.98
CA PRO A 124 -7.86 11.63 -7.31
C PRO A 124 -9.06 11.95 -8.19
N ASN A 125 -10.19 12.29 -7.56
CA ASN A 125 -11.37 12.82 -8.24
C ASN A 125 -12.00 13.96 -7.41
N GLU A 126 -13.21 14.40 -7.76
CA GLU A 126 -13.88 15.52 -7.09
C GLU A 126 -14.25 15.21 -5.63
N GLU A 127 -14.53 13.94 -5.31
CA GLU A 127 -15.01 13.48 -4.01
C GLU A 127 -13.88 13.01 -3.09
N VAL A 128 -12.85 12.36 -3.66
CA VAL A 128 -11.78 11.67 -2.91
C VAL A 128 -10.41 12.10 -3.43
N ARG A 129 -9.66 12.84 -2.61
CA ARG A 129 -8.31 13.32 -2.95
C ARG A 129 -7.33 13.03 -1.82
N PRO A 130 -6.35 12.16 -2.00
CA PRO A 130 -5.23 12.02 -1.08
C PRO A 130 -4.48 13.35 -0.92
N LYS A 131 -4.18 13.73 0.33
CA LYS A 131 -3.40 14.93 0.66
C LYS A 131 -2.14 14.62 1.49
N LEU A 132 -1.95 13.37 1.83
CA LEU A 132 -0.79 12.87 2.56
C LEU A 132 -0.12 11.78 1.72
N SER A 133 1.21 11.79 1.68
CA SER A 133 1.98 10.67 1.10
C SER A 133 1.92 9.43 1.98
N GLY A 134 2.11 8.28 1.39
CA GLY A 134 2.12 7.00 2.10
C GLY A 134 1.58 5.85 1.27
N ASN A 135 1.41 4.72 1.94
CA ASN A 135 0.77 3.54 1.38
C ASN A 135 -0.74 3.63 1.54
N TYR A 136 -1.46 3.26 0.50
CA TYR A 136 -2.90 3.27 0.48
C TYR A 136 -3.46 1.95 0.01
N LEU A 137 -4.60 1.58 0.57
CA LEU A 137 -5.41 0.47 0.12
C LEU A 137 -6.75 1.01 -0.32
N VAL A 138 -7.15 0.75 -1.56
CA VAL A 138 -8.52 0.96 -2.00
C VAL A 138 -9.30 -0.33 -1.77
N ARG A 139 -10.53 -0.22 -1.26
CA ARG A 139 -11.48 -1.31 -1.07
C ARG A 139 -12.74 -1.02 -1.83
N VAL A 140 -13.27 -2.02 -2.53
CA VAL A 140 -14.52 -1.93 -3.28
C VAL A 140 -15.54 -2.89 -2.67
N TYR A 141 -16.76 -2.41 -2.48
CA TYR A 141 -17.84 -3.14 -1.84
C TYR A 141 -19.21 -2.72 -2.41
N PRO A 142 -20.28 -3.54 -2.27
CA PRO A 142 -21.64 -3.15 -2.62
C PRO A 142 -22.15 -2.00 -1.76
N GLU A 143 -22.89 -1.07 -2.35
CA GLU A 143 -23.43 0.11 -1.64
C GLU A 143 -24.24 -0.25 -0.38
N ASN A 144 -24.93 -1.37 -0.39
CA ASN A 144 -25.82 -1.84 0.67
C ASN A 144 -25.13 -2.74 1.71
N ASP A 145 -23.84 -3.14 1.49
CA ASP A 145 -23.08 -4.00 2.40
C ASP A 145 -21.59 -3.59 2.43
N PRO A 146 -21.23 -2.59 3.25
CA PRO A 146 -19.84 -2.12 3.35
C PRO A 146 -18.86 -3.16 3.93
N ASP A 147 -19.35 -4.18 4.59
CA ASP A 147 -18.51 -5.24 5.18
C ASP A 147 -18.17 -6.33 4.15
N ASP A 148 -18.91 -6.42 3.03
CA ASP A 148 -18.64 -7.37 1.94
C ASP A 148 -17.62 -6.79 0.95
N ILE A 149 -16.34 -6.86 1.29
CA ILE A 149 -15.26 -6.36 0.43
C ILE A 149 -15.05 -7.31 -0.75
N TRP A 150 -15.38 -6.85 -1.96
CA TRP A 150 -15.25 -7.64 -3.19
C TRP A 150 -13.82 -7.70 -3.71
N LEU A 151 -13.12 -6.58 -3.62
CA LEU A 151 -11.70 -6.50 -3.98
C LEU A 151 -11.01 -5.42 -3.16
N GLN A 152 -9.70 -5.55 -3.06
CA GLN A 152 -8.83 -4.50 -2.53
C GLN A 152 -7.55 -4.40 -3.34
N CYS A 153 -7.00 -3.19 -3.43
CA CYS A 153 -5.80 -2.94 -4.21
C CYS A 153 -4.88 -1.95 -3.52
N ARG A 154 -3.59 -2.27 -3.49
CA ARG A 154 -2.52 -1.41 -2.99
C ARG A 154 -2.14 -0.37 -4.03
N PHE A 155 -1.93 0.85 -3.58
CA PHE A 155 -1.25 1.89 -4.35
C PHE A 155 -0.45 2.79 -3.40
N MET A 156 0.39 3.64 -3.95
CA MET A 156 1.22 4.55 -3.16
C MET A 156 1.03 5.99 -3.63
N VAL A 157 1.12 6.90 -2.68
CA VAL A 157 1.17 8.35 -2.92
C VAL A 157 2.53 8.84 -2.46
N SER A 158 3.32 9.40 -3.36
CA SER A 158 4.70 9.79 -3.14
C SER A 158 4.87 11.31 -3.16
N GLU A 159 5.75 11.81 -2.31
CA GLU A 159 6.32 13.15 -2.41
C GLU A 159 7.76 13.03 -2.90
N GLN A 160 8.11 13.82 -3.93
CA GLN A 160 9.47 13.81 -4.48
C GLN A 160 10.42 14.69 -3.65
N THR A 161 10.58 14.36 -2.38
CA THR A 161 11.42 15.10 -1.43
C THR A 161 12.85 14.55 -1.33
N ALA A 162 13.11 13.37 -1.86
CA ALA A 162 14.44 12.76 -1.90
C ALA A 162 14.85 12.42 -3.33
N VAL A 163 16.16 12.42 -3.60
CA VAL A 163 16.74 11.97 -4.87
C VAL A 163 17.42 10.62 -4.65
N ILE A 164 16.99 9.62 -5.42
CA ILE A 164 17.54 8.27 -5.34
C ILE A 164 18.46 8.03 -6.52
N GLY A 165 19.74 7.74 -6.23
CA GLY A 165 20.69 7.22 -7.20
C GLY A 165 20.80 5.71 -7.05
N SER A 166 20.92 4.98 -8.16
CA SER A 166 21.11 3.53 -8.14
C SER A 166 22.16 3.10 -9.16
N GLU A 167 22.99 2.13 -8.77
CA GLU A 167 23.96 1.49 -9.66
C GLU A 167 23.79 -0.02 -9.55
N LEU A 168 23.53 -0.65 -10.70
CA LEU A 168 23.41 -2.11 -10.82
C LEU A 168 24.62 -2.69 -11.50
N THR A 169 25.27 -3.69 -10.88
CA THR A 169 26.43 -4.36 -11.45
C THR A 169 26.31 -5.88 -11.36
N SER A 170 26.88 -6.58 -12.36
CA SER A 170 27.06 -8.03 -12.31
C SER A 170 28.38 -8.46 -11.68
N ARG A 171 29.23 -7.49 -11.30
CA ARG A 171 30.46 -7.73 -10.52
C ARG A 171 30.10 -7.67 -9.05
N THR A 172 29.70 -8.81 -8.50
CA THR A 172 29.26 -8.90 -7.12
C THR A 172 30.37 -9.38 -6.20
N ASP A 173 30.20 -9.18 -4.90
CA ASP A 173 31.12 -9.72 -3.89
C ASP A 173 31.03 -11.24 -3.77
N ILE A 174 29.93 -11.84 -4.27
CA ILE A 174 29.69 -13.29 -4.22
C ILE A 174 30.23 -13.98 -5.46
N ASP A 175 29.98 -13.41 -6.64
CA ASP A 175 30.48 -13.97 -7.92
C ASP A 175 30.73 -12.87 -8.94
N PHE A 176 31.46 -13.21 -9.99
CA PHE A 176 31.82 -12.28 -11.04
C PHE A 176 31.09 -12.66 -12.34
N ASN A 177 30.14 -11.81 -12.77
CA ASN A 177 29.38 -11.98 -14.01
C ASN A 177 28.65 -13.34 -14.15
N LYS A 178 28.08 -13.87 -13.06
CA LYS A 178 27.38 -15.15 -13.11
C LYS A 178 25.89 -14.99 -12.88
N SER A 179 25.42 -15.37 -11.71
CA SER A 179 24.00 -15.51 -11.40
C SER A 179 23.44 -14.39 -10.52
N HIS A 180 24.31 -13.55 -9.97
CA HIS A 180 23.92 -12.48 -9.05
C HIS A 180 24.13 -11.10 -9.65
N GLN A 181 23.32 -10.17 -9.21
CA GLN A 181 23.47 -8.74 -9.46
C GLN A 181 23.55 -8.04 -8.12
N GLN A 182 24.37 -7.01 -8.04
CA GLN A 182 24.55 -6.18 -6.86
C GLN A 182 24.03 -4.79 -7.14
N LEU A 183 23.20 -4.30 -6.24
CA LEU A 183 22.60 -2.98 -6.30
C LEU A 183 23.23 -2.09 -5.23
N ALA A 184 23.76 -0.95 -5.64
CA ALA A 184 24.16 0.14 -4.76
C ALA A 184 23.13 1.25 -4.86
N ILE A 185 22.70 1.81 -3.71
CA ILE A 185 21.70 2.87 -3.65
C ILE A 185 22.28 4.05 -2.87
N SER A 186 22.06 5.25 -3.37
CA SER A 186 22.28 6.48 -2.65
C SER A 186 20.97 7.25 -2.53
N VAL A 187 20.69 7.78 -1.34
CA VAL A 187 19.49 8.59 -1.08
C VAL A 187 19.96 9.96 -0.60
N ASP A 188 19.71 10.97 -1.40
CA ASP A 188 19.90 12.37 -1.02
C ASP A 188 18.58 12.89 -0.43
N SER A 189 18.60 13.17 0.87
CA SER A 189 17.46 13.61 1.66
C SER A 189 17.48 15.11 1.98
N GLU A 190 18.26 15.92 1.25
CA GLU A 190 18.40 17.36 1.53
C GLU A 190 17.06 18.12 1.56
N ARG A 191 16.10 17.68 0.74
CA ARG A 191 14.78 18.31 0.64
C ARG A 191 13.72 17.66 1.51
N SER A 192 14.06 16.62 2.25
CA SER A 192 13.17 15.91 3.15
C SER A 192 13.45 16.27 4.61
N ASN A 193 12.45 16.14 5.47
CA ASN A 193 12.58 16.41 6.90
C ASN A 193 13.21 15.23 7.66
N VAL A 194 14.24 14.59 7.08
CA VAL A 194 14.96 13.48 7.71
C VAL A 194 16.06 14.06 8.60
N GLU A 195 15.90 13.94 9.91
CA GLU A 195 16.87 14.42 10.89
C GLU A 195 17.94 13.35 11.19
N ASP A 196 17.53 12.12 11.35
CA ASP A 196 18.41 10.97 11.61
C ASP A 196 18.22 9.87 10.55
N PRO A 197 19.02 9.87 9.46
CA PRO A 197 18.89 8.88 8.41
C PRO A 197 19.03 7.42 8.85
N PHE A 198 19.69 7.15 9.98
CA PHE A 198 19.86 5.79 10.50
C PHE A 198 18.59 5.23 11.13
N ASN A 199 17.69 6.09 11.60
CA ASN A 199 16.44 5.69 12.24
C ASN A 199 15.22 6.06 11.41
N ASP A 200 15.28 7.16 10.64
CA ASP A 200 14.13 7.75 9.96
C ASP A 200 14.00 7.28 8.50
N LEU A 201 15.10 6.76 7.89
CA LEU A 201 15.07 6.26 6.52
C LEU A 201 14.93 4.74 6.46
N THR A 202 14.01 4.31 5.61
CA THR A 202 13.93 2.92 5.16
C THR A 202 13.85 2.90 3.64
N VAL A 203 14.78 2.22 2.99
CA VAL A 203 14.77 2.02 1.54
C VAL A 203 14.09 0.69 1.24
N MET A 204 12.97 0.75 0.53
CA MET A 204 12.24 -0.43 0.08
C MET A 204 12.65 -0.73 -1.37
N ILE A 205 13.07 -1.95 -1.62
CA ILE A 205 13.48 -2.42 -2.95
C ILE A 205 12.51 -3.49 -3.39
N GLN A 206 11.88 -3.28 -4.54
CA GLN A 206 11.01 -4.25 -5.19
C GLN A 206 11.57 -4.59 -6.57
N GLN A 207 11.56 -5.85 -6.93
CA GLN A 207 11.90 -6.26 -8.29
C GLN A 207 10.61 -6.49 -9.09
N ASN A 208 10.48 -5.78 -10.22
CA ASN A 208 9.32 -5.87 -11.12
C ASN A 208 7.97 -5.57 -10.44
N GLY A 209 7.96 -4.66 -9.46
CA GLY A 209 6.73 -4.28 -8.74
C GLY A 209 6.15 -5.37 -7.84
N ARG A 210 6.93 -6.41 -7.52
CA ARG A 210 6.47 -7.53 -6.70
C ARG A 210 6.71 -7.26 -5.22
N TYR A 211 5.67 -7.49 -4.40
CA TYR A 211 5.74 -7.34 -2.94
C TYR A 211 6.31 -8.58 -2.23
N ASP A 212 6.27 -9.75 -2.88
CA ASP A 212 6.75 -11.00 -2.28
C ASP A 212 8.28 -11.13 -2.25
N ASN A 213 8.98 -10.31 -3.03
CA ASN A 213 10.44 -10.23 -3.03
C ASN A 213 10.98 -8.86 -2.54
N GLU A 214 10.15 -8.12 -1.82
CA GLU A 214 10.51 -6.82 -1.26
C GLU A 214 11.59 -6.95 -0.20
N VAL A 215 12.60 -6.09 -0.29
CA VAL A 215 13.71 -5.99 0.67
C VAL A 215 13.70 -4.61 1.30
N ALA A 216 13.72 -4.56 2.63
CA ALA A 216 13.80 -3.32 3.39
C ALA A 216 15.21 -3.09 3.94
N LEU A 217 15.89 -2.06 3.47
CA LEU A 217 17.17 -1.59 4.01
C LEU A 217 16.91 -0.46 5.00
N ARG A 218 17.16 -0.73 6.27
CA ARG A 218 16.80 0.20 7.36
C ARG A 218 17.92 1.13 7.80
N GLN A 219 19.17 0.74 7.58
CA GLN A 219 20.31 1.52 8.02
C GLN A 219 21.28 1.73 6.86
N PRO A 220 21.66 2.98 6.58
CA PRO A 220 22.72 3.23 5.61
C PRO A 220 24.03 2.66 6.12
N GLN A 221 24.85 2.15 5.22
CA GLN A 221 26.17 1.66 5.55
C GLN A 221 27.13 2.82 5.86
N MET A 222 26.97 3.93 5.16
CA MET A 222 27.76 5.13 5.37
C MET A 222 27.01 6.37 4.92
N MET A 223 27.44 7.52 5.41
CA MET A 223 26.99 8.83 4.94
C MET A 223 28.05 9.47 4.07
N SER A 224 27.64 10.03 2.94
CA SER A 224 28.48 10.90 2.11
C SER A 224 28.04 12.34 2.32
N GLY A 225 28.79 13.08 3.09
CA GLY A 225 28.38 14.40 3.54
C GLY A 225 27.26 14.36 4.60
N ARG A 226 26.39 15.37 4.59
CA ARG A 226 25.34 15.54 5.63
C ARG A 226 24.04 14.81 5.29
N ASN A 227 23.68 14.73 4.01
CA ASN A 227 22.34 14.35 3.58
C ASN A 227 22.30 13.13 2.67
N VAL A 228 23.45 12.57 2.25
CA VAL A 228 23.47 11.44 1.32
C VAL A 228 23.76 10.14 2.07
N SER A 229 22.74 9.30 2.17
CA SER A 229 22.80 7.96 2.76
C SER A 229 23.19 6.94 1.69
N ILE A 230 24.14 6.05 1.96
CA ILE A 230 24.63 5.05 1.02
C ILE A 230 24.35 3.65 1.55
N TYR A 231 23.74 2.84 0.69
CA TYR A 231 23.41 1.44 0.92
C TYR A 231 24.14 0.58 -0.12
N GLN A 232 25.15 -0.15 0.33
CA GLN A 232 25.98 -1.04 -0.51
C GLN A 232 26.27 -2.31 0.28
N HIS A 233 26.62 -3.41 -0.43
CA HIS A 233 27.10 -4.65 0.19
C HIS A 233 26.21 -5.19 1.33
N GLN A 234 24.92 -4.88 1.31
CA GLN A 234 23.96 -5.43 2.26
C GLN A 234 23.40 -6.73 1.65
N SER A 235 23.49 -7.81 2.40
CA SER A 235 22.75 -9.04 2.07
C SER A 235 21.33 -8.92 2.61
N PRO A 236 20.32 -9.38 1.84
CA PRO A 236 18.94 -9.38 2.28
C PRO A 236 18.71 -10.30 3.51
#